data_5d3335b80c6911c54364e0b66465abe4
#
_entry.id   5d3335b80c6911c54364e0b66465abe4
#
_cell.length_a   1.000
_cell.length_b   1.000
_cell.length_c   1.000
_cell.angle_alpha   90.00
_cell.angle_beta   90.00
_cell.angle_gamma   90.00
#
_symmetry.space_group_name_H-M   'P 1'
#
loop_
_entity.id
_entity.type
_entity.pdbx_description
1 polymer ?
#
loop_
_entity_poly.entity_id
_entity_poly.type
_entity_poly.pdbx_seq_one_letter_code
_entity_poly.pdbx_strand_id
1 'polypeptide(L)'
;IRLSLVGSEMCIRDRDMRDVLEVRSALEELAATLACKNVTPEHIEELKTANRVFEAAIVSKDVVAIVNADVAFHNIIYSMTDNQRLIQLVNSLSEQMYRYRLEYVKDARTHSILISEHNDIIRQLADKDVEKAKVIVRQHITNQERGIIRLLNI
;
A
#
# COMPACT_ATOMS: atom_id res chain seq x y z
N ILE A 1 28.59 5.76 27.48
CA ILE A 1 27.23 5.30 27.91
C ILE A 1 26.13 5.79 26.95
N ARG A 2 26.32 5.77 25.62
CA ARG A 2 25.26 6.13 24.65
C ARG A 2 25.00 5.10 23.54
N LEU A 3 25.65 3.95 23.59
CA LEU A 3 25.55 2.90 22.56
C LEU A 3 24.43 1.88 22.81
N SER A 4 23.86 1.82 24.01
CA SER A 4 22.81 0.85 24.36
C SER A 4 21.40 1.31 23.95
N LEU A 5 21.18 2.62 23.80
CA LEU A 5 19.88 3.17 23.43
C LEU A 5 19.55 3.02 21.92
N VAL A 6 20.59 3.06 21.07
CA VAL A 6 20.39 2.92 19.61
C VAL A 6 19.94 1.51 19.24
N GLY A 7 20.46 0.49 19.91
CA GLY A 7 20.03 -0.90 19.66
C GLY A 7 18.61 -1.20 20.15
N SER A 8 18.20 -0.63 21.29
CA SER A 8 16.85 -0.84 21.84
C SER A 8 15.77 -0.09 21.05
N GLU A 9 16.07 1.10 20.54
CA GLU A 9 15.14 1.86 19.69
C GLU A 9 14.95 1.18 18.32
N MET A 10 15.99 0.56 17.75
CA MET A 10 15.88 -0.19 16.51
C MET A 10 15.02 -1.45 16.69
N CYS A 11 15.18 -2.20 17.77
CA CYS A 11 14.35 -3.37 18.09
C CYS A 11 12.88 -3.03 18.37
N ILE A 12 12.58 -1.86 18.95
CA ILE A 12 11.22 -1.38 19.18
C ILE A 12 10.56 -1.01 17.84
N ARG A 13 11.30 -0.30 16.97
CA ARG A 13 10.83 0.07 15.62
C ARG A 13 10.52 -1.14 14.75
N ASP A 14 11.30 -2.20 14.83
CA ASP A 14 11.11 -3.42 14.05
C ASP A 14 9.87 -4.21 14.50
N ARG A 15 9.62 -4.30 15.79
CA ARG A 15 8.38 -4.87 16.35
C ARG A 15 7.16 -4.05 15.95
N ASP A 16 7.24 -2.73 16.13
CA ASP A 16 6.18 -1.79 15.76
C ASP A 16 5.82 -1.92 14.26
N MET A 17 6.83 -2.17 13.41
CA MET A 17 6.58 -2.33 11.97
C MET A 17 5.77 -3.59 11.66
N ARG A 18 6.08 -4.71 12.28
CA ARG A 18 5.30 -5.95 12.08
C ARG A 18 3.86 -5.78 12.57
N ASP A 19 3.67 -5.18 13.74
CA ASP A 19 2.35 -4.90 14.29
C ASP A 19 1.54 -3.96 13.38
N VAL A 20 2.20 -2.91 12.84
CA VAL A 20 1.59 -2.00 11.85
C VAL A 20 1.17 -2.74 10.58
N LEU A 21 2.02 -3.62 10.06
CA LEU A 21 1.75 -4.38 8.84
C LEU A 21 0.60 -5.38 9.02
N GLU A 22 0.54 -6.05 10.19
CA GLU A 22 -0.54 -6.98 10.53
C GLU A 22 -1.90 -6.26 10.59
N VAL A 23 -1.97 -5.14 11.29
CA VAL A 23 -3.19 -4.32 11.38
C VAL A 23 -3.54 -3.75 10.00
N ARG A 24 -2.56 -3.25 9.24
CA ARG A 24 -2.76 -2.74 7.90
C ARG A 24 -3.40 -3.81 6.99
N SER A 25 -2.88 -5.04 7.00
CA SER A 25 -3.42 -6.12 6.16
C SER A 25 -4.91 -6.34 6.40
N ALA A 26 -5.35 -6.37 7.65
CA ALA A 26 -6.76 -6.54 8.00
C ALA A 26 -7.63 -5.36 7.55
N LEU A 27 -7.15 -4.12 7.72
CA LEU A 27 -7.87 -2.91 7.31
C LEU A 27 -7.95 -2.77 5.78
N GLU A 28 -6.90 -3.15 5.05
CA GLU A 28 -6.88 -3.12 3.58
C GLU A 28 -7.87 -4.16 2.98
N GLU A 29 -8.00 -5.33 3.58
CA GLU A 29 -9.00 -6.32 3.17
C GLU A 29 -10.43 -5.81 3.41
N LEU A 30 -10.67 -5.14 4.54
CA LEU A 30 -11.95 -4.48 4.80
C LEU A 30 -12.19 -3.36 3.77
N ALA A 31 -11.18 -2.55 3.47
CA ALA A 31 -11.27 -1.51 2.46
C ALA A 31 -11.64 -2.08 1.08
N ALA A 32 -10.97 -3.15 0.63
CA ALA A 32 -11.29 -3.83 -0.61
C ALA A 32 -12.74 -4.34 -0.65
N THR A 33 -13.22 -4.92 0.46
CA THR A 33 -14.59 -5.40 0.60
C THR A 33 -15.62 -4.29 0.43
N LEU A 34 -15.41 -3.16 1.10
CA LEU A 34 -16.33 -2.02 1.04
C LEU A 34 -16.24 -1.30 -0.30
N ALA A 35 -15.02 -1.13 -0.83
CA ALA A 35 -14.82 -0.53 -2.14
C ALA A 35 -15.52 -1.32 -3.26
N CYS A 36 -15.45 -2.65 -3.25
CA CYS A 36 -16.17 -3.49 -4.22
C CYS A 36 -17.70 -3.27 -4.23
N LYS A 37 -18.28 -2.96 -3.07
CA LYS A 37 -19.71 -2.68 -2.95
C LYS A 37 -20.11 -1.34 -3.55
N ASN A 38 -19.23 -0.35 -3.43
CA ASN A 38 -19.51 1.05 -3.74
C ASN A 38 -18.85 1.52 -5.06
N VAL A 39 -18.03 0.68 -5.70
CA VAL A 39 -17.30 1.05 -6.92
C VAL A 39 -18.25 1.42 -8.07
N THR A 40 -17.93 2.51 -8.75
CA THR A 40 -18.60 3.01 -9.95
C THR A 40 -17.64 2.98 -11.14
N PRO A 41 -18.15 3.07 -12.40
CA PRO A 41 -17.27 3.20 -13.57
C PRO A 41 -16.30 4.39 -13.48
N GLU A 42 -16.73 5.49 -12.90
CA GLU A 42 -15.91 6.70 -12.69
C GLU A 42 -14.72 6.39 -11.77
N HIS A 43 -14.95 5.68 -10.66
CA HIS A 43 -13.88 5.24 -9.76
C HIS A 43 -12.86 4.34 -10.46
N ILE A 44 -13.28 3.48 -11.36
CA ILE A 44 -12.37 2.63 -12.15
C ILE A 44 -11.50 3.48 -13.07
N GLU A 45 -12.06 4.51 -13.72
CA GLU A 45 -11.27 5.42 -14.56
C GLU A 45 -10.30 6.29 -13.74
N GLU A 46 -10.68 6.69 -12.53
CA GLU A 46 -9.78 7.38 -11.60
C GLU A 46 -8.61 6.48 -11.19
N LEU A 47 -8.87 5.22 -10.85
CA LEU A 47 -7.82 4.24 -10.52
C LEU A 47 -6.87 3.98 -11.69
N LYS A 48 -7.40 3.81 -12.91
CA LYS A 48 -6.58 3.65 -14.12
C LYS A 48 -5.70 4.88 -14.35
N THR A 49 -6.24 6.07 -14.11
CA THR A 49 -5.50 7.33 -14.25
C THR A 49 -4.40 7.43 -13.19
N ALA A 50 -4.71 7.11 -11.93
CA ALA A 50 -3.71 7.08 -10.86
C ALA A 50 -2.60 6.06 -11.15
N ASN A 51 -2.93 4.88 -11.71
CA ASN A 51 -1.93 3.89 -12.08
C ASN A 51 -1.02 4.38 -13.22
N ARG A 52 -1.56 5.10 -14.22
CA ARG A 52 -0.73 5.75 -15.27
C ARG A 52 0.21 6.80 -14.68
N VAL A 53 -0.24 7.57 -13.68
CA VAL A 53 0.62 8.52 -12.96
C VAL A 53 1.73 7.79 -12.22
N PHE A 54 1.42 6.66 -11.59
CA PHE A 54 2.41 5.80 -10.94
C PHE A 54 3.46 5.26 -11.93
N GLU A 55 3.04 4.76 -13.09
CA GLU A 55 3.94 4.30 -14.15
C GLU A 55 4.85 5.44 -14.67
N ALA A 56 4.30 6.64 -14.86
CA ALA A 56 5.08 7.82 -15.25
C ALA A 56 6.11 8.22 -14.19
N ALA A 57 5.76 8.14 -12.91
CA ALA A 57 6.68 8.39 -11.80
C ALA A 57 7.84 7.39 -11.80
N ILE A 58 7.57 6.10 -12.07
CA ILE A 58 8.62 5.08 -12.23
C ILE A 58 9.60 5.45 -13.35
N VAL A 59 9.08 5.90 -14.50
CA VAL A 59 9.92 6.32 -15.63
C VAL A 59 10.79 7.51 -15.27
N SER A 60 10.28 8.45 -14.48
CA SER A 60 11.04 9.63 -14.02
C SER A 60 12.14 9.27 -13.00
N LYS A 61 12.10 8.09 -12.40
CA LYS A 61 13.01 7.62 -11.33
C LYS A 61 13.01 8.51 -10.07
N ASP A 62 11.98 9.30 -9.88
CA ASP A 62 11.79 10.09 -8.66
C ASP A 62 11.10 9.23 -7.60
N VAL A 63 11.88 8.79 -6.63
CA VAL A 63 11.42 7.91 -5.54
C VAL A 63 10.26 8.52 -4.75
N VAL A 64 10.30 9.83 -4.51
CA VAL A 64 9.22 10.54 -3.79
C VAL A 64 7.96 10.58 -4.65
N ALA A 65 8.09 10.85 -5.95
CA ALA A 65 6.95 10.84 -6.87
C ALA A 65 6.32 9.44 -6.97
N ILE A 66 7.13 8.37 -6.99
CA ILE A 66 6.65 6.98 -7.01
C ILE A 66 5.81 6.69 -5.76
N VAL A 67 6.33 7.00 -4.57
CA VAL A 67 5.59 6.76 -3.31
C VAL A 67 4.32 7.58 -3.24
N ASN A 68 4.36 8.85 -3.62
CA ASN A 68 3.17 9.70 -3.60
C ASN A 68 2.09 9.22 -4.58
N ALA A 69 2.47 8.71 -5.74
CA ALA A 69 1.55 8.13 -6.71
C ALA A 69 0.94 6.81 -6.20
N ASP A 70 1.72 5.95 -5.54
CA ASP A 70 1.24 4.74 -4.86
C ASP A 70 0.22 5.07 -3.76
N VAL A 71 0.52 6.04 -2.91
CA VAL A 71 -0.39 6.52 -1.87
C VAL A 71 -1.68 7.08 -2.47
N ALA A 72 -1.58 7.88 -3.55
CA ALA A 72 -2.74 8.44 -4.22
C ALA A 72 -3.66 7.36 -4.81
N PHE A 73 -3.09 6.30 -5.41
CA PHE A 73 -3.84 5.15 -5.90
C PHE A 73 -4.65 4.48 -4.78
N HIS A 74 -4.03 4.18 -3.65
CA HIS A 74 -4.70 3.58 -2.50
C HIS A 74 -5.76 4.50 -1.89
N ASN A 75 -5.53 5.80 -1.84
CA ASN A 75 -6.50 6.76 -1.31
C ASN A 75 -7.82 6.77 -2.10
N ILE A 76 -7.80 6.52 -3.41
CA ILE A 76 -9.02 6.35 -4.21
C ILE A 76 -9.81 5.13 -3.71
N ILE A 77 -9.13 4.00 -3.44
CA ILE A 77 -9.78 2.79 -2.90
C ILE A 77 -10.42 3.09 -1.53
N TYR A 78 -9.69 3.81 -0.67
CA TYR A 78 -10.20 4.15 0.66
C TYR A 78 -11.42 5.09 0.59
N SER A 79 -11.43 6.05 -0.33
CA SER A 79 -12.57 6.97 -0.52
C SER A 79 -13.86 6.23 -0.90
N MET A 80 -13.75 5.12 -1.65
CA MET A 80 -14.91 4.30 -2.03
C MET A 80 -15.51 3.53 -0.85
N THR A 81 -14.82 3.43 0.28
CA THR A 81 -15.31 2.65 1.43
C THR A 81 -16.50 3.28 2.14
N ASP A 82 -16.69 4.58 1.99
CA ASP A 82 -17.67 5.40 2.74
C ASP A 82 -17.59 5.20 4.27
N ASN A 83 -16.40 4.85 4.77
CA ASN A 83 -16.13 4.59 6.18
C ASN A 83 -15.04 5.52 6.70
N GLN A 84 -15.44 6.65 7.27
CA GLN A 84 -14.52 7.69 7.75
C GLN A 84 -13.53 7.19 8.80
N ARG A 85 -13.93 6.26 9.65
CA ARG A 85 -13.02 5.67 10.66
C ARG A 85 -11.95 4.80 10.02
N LEU A 86 -12.34 3.98 9.04
CA LEU A 86 -11.39 3.18 8.27
C LEU A 86 -10.39 4.08 7.54
N ILE A 87 -10.87 5.13 6.87
CA ILE A 87 -10.02 6.10 6.14
C ILE A 87 -8.99 6.73 7.09
N GLN A 88 -9.41 7.17 8.28
CA GLN A 88 -8.51 7.75 9.28
C GLN A 88 -7.43 6.76 9.72
N LEU A 89 -7.81 5.51 9.98
CA LEU A 89 -6.87 4.48 10.44
C LEU A 89 -5.85 4.10 9.36
N VAL A 90 -6.30 3.85 8.13
CA VAL A 90 -5.37 3.47 7.03
C VAL A 90 -4.44 4.63 6.67
N ASN A 91 -4.91 5.88 6.72
CA ASN A 91 -4.07 7.05 6.49
C ASN A 91 -3.00 7.20 7.57
N SER A 92 -3.35 7.03 8.85
CA SER A 92 -2.37 7.06 9.94
C SER A 92 -1.30 5.98 9.79
N LEU A 93 -1.68 4.76 9.41
CA LEU A 93 -0.72 3.69 9.14
C LEU A 93 0.13 3.99 7.89
N SER A 94 -0.46 4.58 6.85
CA SER A 94 0.25 4.99 5.64
C SER A 94 1.35 6.01 5.94
N GLU A 95 1.08 6.99 6.80
CA GLU A 95 2.06 7.99 7.25
C GLU A 95 3.22 7.33 8.01
N GLN A 96 2.92 6.40 8.92
CA GLN A 96 3.95 5.66 9.66
C GLN A 96 4.84 4.83 8.74
N MET A 97 4.28 4.33 7.64
CA MET A 97 4.99 3.49 6.67
C MET A 97 5.73 4.26 5.58
N TYR A 98 5.54 5.58 5.48
CA TYR A 98 6.03 6.37 4.35
C TYR A 98 7.53 6.20 4.06
N ARG A 99 8.38 6.27 5.10
CA ARG A 99 9.83 6.10 4.94
C ARG A 99 10.23 4.69 4.48
N TYR A 100 9.47 3.66 4.89
CA TYR A 100 9.74 2.27 4.48
C TYR A 100 9.32 2.03 3.04
N ARG A 101 8.25 2.70 2.58
CA ARG A 101 7.87 2.71 1.17
C ARG A 101 8.94 3.38 0.30
N LEU A 102 9.55 4.48 0.76
CA LEU A 102 10.66 5.11 0.05
C LEU A 102 11.82 4.14 -0.15
N GLU A 103 12.20 3.38 0.88
CA GLU A 103 13.25 2.37 0.75
C GLU A 103 12.83 1.20 -0.18
N TYR A 104 11.59 0.73 -0.06
CA TYR A 104 11.07 -0.36 -0.86
C TYR A 104 11.08 -0.06 -2.37
N VAL A 105 10.63 1.12 -2.77
CA VAL A 105 10.55 1.49 -4.19
C VAL A 105 11.89 1.91 -4.81
N LYS A 106 12.97 2.05 -4.03
CA LYS A 106 14.33 2.21 -4.58
C LYS A 106 14.79 0.97 -5.35
N ASP A 107 14.27 -0.19 -5.01
CA ASP A 107 14.56 -1.43 -5.74
C ASP A 107 13.69 -1.50 -7.01
N ALA A 108 14.31 -1.26 -8.17
CA ALA A 108 13.64 -1.27 -9.46
C ALA A 108 12.93 -2.59 -9.78
N ARG A 109 13.31 -3.70 -9.13
CA ARG A 109 12.65 -5.01 -9.30
C ARG A 109 11.23 -5.00 -8.76
N THR A 110 10.90 -4.12 -7.85
CA THR A 110 9.55 -3.99 -7.28
C THR A 110 8.57 -3.31 -8.22
N HIS A 111 9.06 -2.49 -9.16
CA HIS A 111 8.22 -1.62 -9.98
C HIS A 111 7.24 -2.39 -10.88
N SER A 112 7.74 -3.38 -11.62
CA SER A 112 6.88 -4.21 -12.49
C SER A 112 5.85 -5.02 -11.69
N ILE A 113 6.23 -5.46 -10.50
CA ILE A 113 5.34 -6.18 -9.59
C ILE A 113 4.21 -5.26 -9.13
N LEU A 114 4.53 -4.05 -8.66
CA LEU A 114 3.55 -3.07 -8.20
C LEU A 114 2.57 -2.66 -9.31
N ILE A 115 3.06 -2.41 -10.53
CA ILE A 115 2.21 -2.10 -11.70
C ILE A 115 1.23 -3.26 -11.97
N SER A 116 1.72 -4.50 -11.97
CA SER A 116 0.88 -5.69 -12.18
C SER A 116 -0.18 -5.84 -11.09
N GLU A 117 0.21 -5.65 -9.84
CA GLU A 117 -0.69 -5.75 -8.68
C GLU A 117 -1.77 -4.65 -8.70
N HIS A 118 -1.42 -3.41 -9.04
CA HIS A 118 -2.40 -2.34 -9.21
C HIS A 118 -3.41 -2.67 -10.33
N ASN A 119 -2.96 -3.18 -11.46
CA ASN A 119 -3.85 -3.60 -12.55
C ASN A 119 -4.77 -4.75 -12.13
N ASP A 120 -4.28 -5.70 -11.34
CA ASP A 120 -5.09 -6.79 -10.80
C ASP A 120 -6.15 -6.29 -9.81
N ILE A 121 -5.80 -5.35 -8.94
CA ILE A 121 -6.73 -4.69 -8.02
C ILE A 121 -7.85 -3.98 -8.81
N ILE A 122 -7.49 -3.16 -9.81
CA ILE A 122 -8.45 -2.46 -10.67
C ILE A 122 -9.42 -3.45 -11.30
N ARG A 123 -8.92 -4.58 -11.85
CA ARG A 123 -9.74 -5.60 -12.49
C ARG A 123 -10.75 -6.22 -11.53
N GLN A 124 -10.30 -6.63 -10.33
CA GLN A 124 -11.20 -7.26 -9.37
C GLN A 124 -12.24 -6.28 -8.80
N LEU A 125 -11.88 -5.01 -8.64
CA LEU A 125 -12.86 -3.97 -8.28
C LEU A 125 -13.89 -3.74 -9.40
N ALA A 126 -13.44 -3.67 -10.65
CA ALA A 126 -14.33 -3.52 -11.81
C ALA A 126 -15.30 -4.71 -11.95
N ASP A 127 -14.84 -5.92 -11.70
CA ASP A 127 -15.64 -7.14 -11.71
C ASP A 127 -16.56 -7.28 -10.49
N LYS A 128 -16.39 -6.43 -9.47
CA LYS A 128 -17.08 -6.49 -8.17
C LYS A 128 -16.93 -7.85 -7.47
N ASP A 129 -15.82 -8.53 -7.71
CA ASP A 129 -15.51 -9.82 -7.10
C ASP A 129 -14.81 -9.59 -5.73
N VAL A 130 -15.64 -9.52 -4.67
CA VAL A 130 -15.19 -9.22 -3.31
C VAL A 130 -14.11 -10.19 -2.83
N GLU A 131 -14.32 -11.50 -3.06
CA GLU A 131 -13.38 -12.51 -2.54
C GLU A 131 -12.03 -12.45 -3.26
N LYS A 132 -12.03 -12.27 -4.57
CA LYS A 132 -10.79 -12.07 -5.32
C LYS A 132 -10.11 -10.74 -4.99
N ALA A 133 -10.87 -9.66 -4.85
CA ALA A 133 -10.33 -8.36 -4.45
C ALA A 133 -9.60 -8.44 -3.10
N LYS A 134 -10.17 -9.11 -2.11
CA LYS A 134 -9.53 -9.37 -0.80
C LYS A 134 -8.21 -10.13 -0.97
N VAL A 135 -8.21 -11.20 -1.75
CA VAL A 135 -7.02 -12.03 -1.98
C VAL A 135 -5.91 -11.23 -2.64
N ILE A 136 -6.23 -10.48 -3.69
CA ILE A 136 -5.25 -9.67 -4.43
C ILE A 136 -4.69 -8.56 -3.54
N VAL A 137 -5.53 -7.84 -2.80
CA VAL A 137 -5.07 -6.79 -1.88
C VAL A 137 -4.20 -7.38 -0.78
N ARG A 138 -4.59 -8.49 -0.17
CA ARG A 138 -3.74 -9.20 0.81
C ARG A 138 -2.39 -9.58 0.21
N GLN A 139 -2.35 -10.11 -1.00
CA GLN A 139 -1.12 -10.49 -1.68
C GLN A 139 -0.23 -9.26 -1.92
N HIS A 140 -0.80 -8.15 -2.38
CA HIS A 140 -0.11 -6.88 -2.58
C HIS A 140 0.55 -6.39 -1.28
N ILE A 141 -0.20 -6.35 -0.17
CA ILE A 141 0.31 -5.93 1.14
C ILE A 141 1.41 -6.90 1.63
N THR A 142 1.20 -8.21 1.48
CA THR A 142 2.18 -9.22 1.88
C THR A 142 3.48 -9.12 1.07
N ASN A 143 3.42 -8.79 -0.20
CA ASN A 143 4.61 -8.60 -1.04
C ASN A 143 5.40 -7.36 -0.61
N GLN A 144 4.71 -6.25 -0.33
CA GLN A 144 5.34 -5.05 0.24
C GLN A 144 5.97 -5.35 1.60
N GLU A 145 5.26 -6.04 2.49
CA GLU A 145 5.75 -6.44 3.81
C GLU A 145 7.05 -7.24 3.71
N ARG A 146 7.04 -8.30 2.91
CA ARG A 146 8.24 -9.16 2.70
C ARG A 146 9.41 -8.36 2.15
N GLY A 147 9.15 -7.43 1.23
CA GLY A 147 10.18 -6.55 0.69
C GLY A 147 10.78 -5.64 1.77
N ILE A 148 9.94 -5.01 2.58
CA ILE A 148 10.37 -4.13 3.68
C ILE A 148 11.15 -4.93 4.74
N ILE A 149 10.65 -6.09 5.16
CA ILE A 149 11.33 -6.96 6.14
C ILE A 149 12.72 -7.37 5.65
N ARG A 150 12.88 -7.72 4.38
CA ARG A 150 14.19 -8.05 3.79
C ARG A 150 15.16 -6.86 3.80
N LEU A 151 14.65 -5.66 3.49
CA LEU A 151 15.47 -4.44 3.49
C LEU A 151 15.96 -4.05 4.88
N LEU A 152 15.15 -4.31 5.90
CA LEU A 152 15.46 -4.00 7.29
C LEU A 152 16.27 -5.11 7.99
N ASN A 153 16.45 -6.28 7.36
CA ASN A 153 17.09 -7.48 7.95
C ASN A 153 16.45 -7.93 9.28
N ILE A 154 15.12 -7.90 9.36
CA ILE A 154 14.33 -8.24 10.55
C ILE A 154 13.44 -9.47 10.35
#